data_adcbaadd39552296360adf20fcf67abd
#
_entry.id   adcbaadd39552296360adf20fcf67abd
#
_cell.length_a   1.000
_cell.length_b   1.000
_cell.length_c   1.000
_cell.angle_alpha   90.00
_cell.angle_beta   90.00
_cell.angle_gamma   90.00
#
_symmetry.space_group_name_H-M   'P 1'
#
loop_
_entity.id
_entity.type
_entity.pdbx_description
1 polymer ?
#
loop_
_entity_poly.entity_id
_entity_poly.type
_entity_poly.pdbx_seq_one_letter_code
_entity_poly.pdbx_strand_id
1 'polypeptide(L)'
;MLSKKNNLKHFIQSSGFCGPASLKIALSYFNKEFSEKKLTKLTKANRQFGTEHEGMIKAIKKINGYVFAKENSTINDLEYFIKKENLPVIVGWFDNDGDHYSVVSDINLKNIILADPACNQPKREIKRKIFPKIWFDFVGNKNQKVSWGWLMVIYFEKGKKFKIKGKYY
;
A
#
# COMPACT_ATOMS: atom_id res chain seq x y z
N MET A 1 -5.87 5.73 25.59
CA MET A 1 -4.97 5.19 24.54
C MET A 1 -4.94 6.16 23.38
N LEU A 2 -3.84 6.87 23.16
CA LEU A 2 -3.64 7.73 22.00
C LEU A 2 -3.73 6.87 20.74
N SER A 3 -4.59 7.25 19.80
CA SER A 3 -4.78 6.51 18.55
C SER A 3 -3.46 6.48 17.77
N LYS A 4 -2.97 5.30 17.43
CA LYS A 4 -1.77 5.08 16.61
C LYS A 4 -1.87 5.66 15.19
N LYS A 5 -2.96 6.33 14.85
CA LYS A 5 -3.24 6.93 13.53
C LYS A 5 -2.21 7.94 13.03
N ASN A 6 -1.36 8.47 13.90
CA ASN A 6 -0.44 9.57 13.55
C ASN A 6 1.01 9.13 13.30
N ASN A 7 1.30 7.83 13.21
CA ASN A 7 2.69 7.35 13.08
C ASN A 7 3.19 7.17 11.64
N LEU A 8 2.38 7.46 10.62
CA LEU A 8 2.85 7.40 9.25
C LEU A 8 3.75 8.62 8.96
N LYS A 9 5.02 8.34 8.71
CA LYS A 9 5.99 9.37 8.28
C LYS A 9 5.88 9.55 6.79
N HIS A 10 5.51 10.75 6.35
CA HIS A 10 5.47 11.07 4.93
C HIS A 10 6.87 10.96 4.32
N PHE A 11 6.93 10.45 3.09
CA PHE A 11 8.16 10.32 2.33
C PHE A 11 7.86 10.54 0.85
N ILE A 12 8.69 11.36 0.19
CA ILE A 12 8.59 11.63 -1.24
C ILE A 12 9.49 10.65 -1.98
N GLN A 13 8.91 9.92 -2.93
CA GLN A 13 9.60 8.91 -3.72
C GLN A 13 10.67 9.50 -4.65
N SER A 14 11.70 8.73 -4.94
CA SER A 14 12.49 8.90 -6.14
C SER A 14 11.68 8.45 -7.37
N SER A 15 11.92 9.07 -8.52
CA SER A 15 11.18 8.76 -9.77
C SER A 15 11.14 7.25 -10.05
N GLY A 16 9.95 6.70 -10.26
CA GLY A 16 9.70 5.29 -10.57
C GLY A 16 9.69 4.33 -9.35
N PHE A 17 9.79 4.84 -8.12
CA PHE A 17 9.88 4.01 -6.91
C PHE A 17 8.70 4.16 -5.93
N CYS A 18 7.48 4.33 -6.46
CA CYS A 18 6.28 4.41 -5.62
C CYS A 18 6.08 3.19 -4.72
N GLY A 19 6.40 1.98 -5.17
CA GLY A 19 6.33 0.76 -4.38
C GLY A 19 7.26 0.77 -3.16
N PRO A 20 8.59 0.88 -3.32
CA PRO A 20 9.53 1.03 -2.21
C PRO A 20 9.18 2.18 -1.26
N ALA A 21 8.77 3.33 -1.80
CA ALA A 21 8.39 4.49 -0.99
C ALA A 21 7.11 4.24 -0.18
N SER A 22 6.09 3.59 -0.76
CA SER A 22 4.88 3.18 -0.04
C SER A 22 5.18 2.16 1.06
N LEU A 23 6.10 1.21 0.81
CA LEU A 23 6.59 0.32 1.88
C LEU A 23 7.26 1.10 3.01
N LYS A 24 8.10 2.08 2.70
CA LYS A 24 8.77 2.93 3.69
C LYS A 24 7.75 3.67 4.55
N ILE A 25 6.74 4.27 3.93
CA ILE A 25 5.64 4.95 4.64
C ILE A 25 4.89 3.97 5.54
N ALA A 26 4.45 2.81 5.01
CA ALA A 26 3.70 1.84 5.79
C ALA A 26 4.50 1.24 6.94
N LEU A 27 5.81 0.98 6.75
CA LEU A 27 6.70 0.45 7.78
C LEU A 27 6.95 1.44 8.92
N SER A 28 6.88 2.75 8.65
CA SER A 28 7.01 3.77 9.70
C SER A 28 5.92 3.68 10.77
N TYR A 29 4.72 3.18 10.41
CA TYR A 29 3.65 2.89 11.36
C TYR A 29 4.07 1.92 12.48
N PHE A 30 4.96 0.99 12.15
CA PHE A 30 5.51 0.00 13.07
C PHE A 30 6.84 0.45 13.70
N ASN A 31 7.21 1.72 13.57
CA ASN A 31 8.51 2.26 13.98
C ASN A 31 9.70 1.50 13.34
N LYS A 32 9.51 1.00 12.12
CA LYS A 32 10.55 0.31 11.34
C LYS A 32 11.03 1.22 10.24
N GLU A 33 12.30 1.59 10.31
CA GLU A 33 12.91 2.53 9.36
C GLU A 33 13.85 1.79 8.40
N PHE A 34 13.59 1.96 7.11
CA PHE A 34 14.43 1.47 6.02
C PHE A 34 14.65 2.59 5.00
N SER A 35 15.84 2.63 4.41
CA SER A 35 16.07 3.54 3.28
C SER A 35 15.31 3.08 2.04
N GLU A 36 14.87 4.01 1.19
CA GLU A 36 14.26 3.69 -0.10
C GLU A 36 15.16 2.78 -0.93
N LYS A 37 16.48 3.06 -0.96
CA LYS A 37 17.50 2.23 -1.65
C LYS A 37 17.48 0.77 -1.19
N LYS A 38 17.36 0.52 0.14
CA LYS A 38 17.25 -0.85 0.67
C LYS A 38 15.96 -1.51 0.23
N LEU A 39 14.82 -0.81 0.31
CA LEU A 39 13.52 -1.33 -0.11
C LEU A 39 13.46 -1.57 -1.62
N THR A 40 14.07 -0.70 -2.44
CA THR A 40 14.21 -0.91 -3.89
C THR A 40 14.94 -2.22 -4.20
N LYS A 41 16.03 -2.52 -3.49
CA LYS A 41 16.74 -3.81 -3.66
C LYS A 41 15.89 -5.00 -3.22
N LEU A 42 15.17 -4.89 -2.10
CA LEU A 42 14.34 -5.97 -1.56
C LEU A 42 13.14 -6.28 -2.46
N THR A 43 12.50 -5.26 -3.04
CA THR A 43 11.37 -5.39 -3.98
C THR A 43 11.81 -5.77 -5.38
N LYS A 44 13.08 -5.61 -5.73
CA LYS A 44 13.62 -5.69 -7.10
C LYS A 44 12.99 -4.64 -8.03
N ALA A 45 12.55 -3.52 -7.48
CA ALA A 45 12.00 -2.42 -8.26
C ALA A 45 13.06 -1.82 -9.20
N ASN A 46 12.62 -1.38 -10.37
CA ASN A 46 13.45 -0.64 -11.31
C ASN A 46 12.64 0.52 -11.93
N ARG A 47 13.33 1.52 -12.46
CA ARG A 47 12.70 2.74 -12.98
C ARG A 47 11.82 2.50 -14.21
N GLN A 48 12.13 1.49 -15.01
CA GLN A 48 11.42 1.23 -16.27
C GLN A 48 10.11 0.49 -16.06
N PHE A 49 10.08 -0.47 -15.11
CA PHE A 49 8.94 -1.37 -14.89
C PHE A 49 8.30 -1.20 -13.51
N GLY A 50 8.82 -0.27 -12.68
CA GLY A 50 8.29 -0.05 -11.33
C GLY A 50 8.51 -1.24 -10.41
N THR A 51 7.47 -1.64 -9.72
CA THR A 51 7.48 -2.70 -8.70
C THR A 51 6.26 -3.61 -8.85
N GLU A 52 6.49 -4.90 -8.96
CA GLU A 52 5.42 -5.91 -8.97
C GLU A 52 4.86 -6.16 -7.55
N HIS A 53 3.58 -6.55 -7.45
CA HIS A 53 2.95 -6.94 -6.18
C HIS A 53 3.74 -8.00 -5.43
N GLU A 54 4.24 -9.01 -6.15
CA GLU A 54 5.07 -10.08 -5.57
C GLU A 54 6.38 -9.53 -4.97
N GLY A 55 6.98 -8.53 -5.60
CA GLY A 55 8.18 -7.86 -5.09
C GLY A 55 7.92 -7.17 -3.76
N MET A 56 6.77 -6.48 -3.64
CA MET A 56 6.32 -5.86 -2.40
C MET A 56 6.17 -6.89 -1.27
N ILE A 57 5.49 -8.01 -1.55
CA ILE A 57 5.28 -9.10 -0.59
C ILE A 57 6.61 -9.71 -0.16
N LYS A 58 7.48 -10.06 -1.11
CA LYS A 58 8.81 -10.64 -0.83
C LYS A 58 9.69 -9.73 0.02
N ALA A 59 9.62 -8.42 -0.20
CA ALA A 59 10.39 -7.45 0.58
C ALA A 59 10.02 -7.50 2.07
N ILE A 60 8.74 -7.57 2.39
CA ILE A 60 8.26 -7.64 3.78
C ILE A 60 8.66 -8.98 4.44
N LYS A 61 8.53 -10.09 3.73
CA LYS A 61 8.99 -11.39 4.25
C LYS A 61 10.47 -11.42 4.60
N LYS A 62 11.32 -10.77 3.77
CA LYS A 62 12.77 -10.68 4.02
C LYS A 62 13.15 -9.86 5.26
N ILE A 63 12.24 -9.07 5.78
CA ILE A 63 12.43 -8.31 7.03
C ILE A 63 11.62 -8.89 8.20
N ASN A 64 11.23 -10.18 8.10
CA ASN A 64 10.46 -10.93 9.09
C ASN A 64 9.08 -10.32 9.38
N GLY A 65 8.48 -9.67 8.40
CA GLY A 65 7.09 -9.24 8.44
C GLY A 65 6.18 -10.27 7.78
N TYR A 66 4.89 -10.14 8.07
CA TYR A 66 3.80 -10.90 7.45
C TYR A 66 2.98 -9.99 6.56
N VAL A 67 2.36 -10.58 5.56
CA VAL A 67 1.53 -9.86 4.60
C VAL A 67 0.18 -10.55 4.47
N PHE A 68 -0.87 -9.74 4.47
CA PHE A 68 -2.17 -10.11 3.94
C PHE A 68 -2.36 -9.35 2.62
N ALA A 69 -2.75 -10.04 1.55
CA ALA A 69 -3.05 -9.40 0.27
C ALA A 69 -4.36 -9.95 -0.32
N LYS A 70 -5.07 -9.08 -1.04
CA LYS A 70 -6.35 -9.40 -1.67
C LYS A 70 -6.52 -8.60 -2.95
N GLU A 71 -7.05 -9.23 -3.98
CA GLU A 71 -7.61 -8.60 -5.19
C GLU A 71 -9.13 -8.51 -5.08
N ASN A 72 -9.77 -7.76 -5.96
CA ASN A 72 -11.20 -7.51 -5.97
C ASN A 72 -11.73 -7.02 -4.61
N SER A 73 -10.93 -6.17 -3.97
CA SER A 73 -11.30 -5.57 -2.69
C SER A 73 -12.32 -4.45 -2.88
N THR A 74 -13.05 -4.17 -1.81
CA THR A 74 -14.06 -3.12 -1.76
C THR A 74 -13.67 -2.03 -0.76
N ILE A 75 -14.39 -0.92 -0.78
CA ILE A 75 -14.22 0.14 0.23
C ILE A 75 -14.47 -0.40 1.65
N ASN A 76 -15.38 -1.37 1.82
CA ASN A 76 -15.63 -2.00 3.12
C ASN A 76 -14.40 -2.79 3.62
N ASP A 77 -13.64 -3.43 2.71
CA ASP A 77 -12.38 -4.09 3.08
C ASP A 77 -11.35 -3.06 3.58
N LEU A 78 -11.23 -1.90 2.91
CA LEU A 78 -10.37 -0.81 3.40
C LEU A 78 -10.82 -0.29 4.76
N GLU A 79 -12.12 -0.05 4.94
CA GLU A 79 -12.67 0.40 6.22
C GLU A 79 -12.41 -0.59 7.34
N TYR A 80 -12.51 -1.89 7.07
CA TYR A 80 -12.19 -2.92 8.03
C TYR A 80 -10.75 -2.79 8.53
N PHE A 81 -9.77 -2.70 7.64
CA PHE A 81 -8.38 -2.58 8.05
C PHE A 81 -8.08 -1.24 8.75
N ILE A 82 -8.59 -0.14 8.22
CA ILE A 82 -8.34 1.19 8.74
C ILE A 82 -9.06 1.44 10.07
N LYS A 83 -10.34 1.04 10.19
CA LYS A 83 -11.18 1.39 11.34
C LYS A 83 -11.23 0.31 12.42
N LYS A 84 -11.17 -0.98 12.04
CA LYS A 84 -11.28 -2.09 13.00
C LYS A 84 -9.90 -2.63 13.40
N GLU A 85 -9.04 -2.88 12.43
CA GLU A 85 -7.69 -3.39 12.70
C GLU A 85 -6.70 -2.27 13.03
N ASN A 86 -7.04 -1.01 12.71
CA ASN A 86 -6.16 0.16 12.86
C ASN A 86 -4.81 -0.02 12.15
N LEU A 87 -4.83 -0.62 10.95
CA LEU A 87 -3.66 -0.88 10.13
C LEU A 87 -3.69 -0.05 8.84
N PRO A 88 -2.57 0.54 8.41
CA PRO A 88 -2.47 1.18 7.11
C PRO A 88 -2.54 0.12 6.00
N VAL A 89 -3.10 0.51 4.86
CA VAL A 89 -3.29 -0.38 3.70
C VAL A 89 -2.55 0.18 2.50
N ILE A 90 -1.64 -0.59 1.93
CA ILE A 90 -1.04 -0.26 0.63
C ILE A 90 -2.03 -0.68 -0.46
N VAL A 91 -2.23 0.19 -1.44
CA VAL A 91 -3.09 -0.06 -2.60
C VAL A 91 -2.31 0.17 -3.90
N GLY A 92 -2.54 -0.70 -4.90
CA GLY A 92 -2.14 -0.45 -6.28
C GLY A 92 -3.34 0.14 -7.02
N TRP A 93 -3.16 1.29 -7.66
CA TRP A 93 -4.24 2.00 -8.33
C TRP A 93 -3.74 2.80 -9.53
N PHE A 94 -4.64 3.18 -10.43
CA PHE A 94 -4.31 3.93 -11.63
C PHE A 94 -4.43 5.43 -11.36
N ASP A 95 -3.30 6.12 -11.33
CA ASP A 95 -3.25 7.59 -11.30
C ASP A 95 -3.23 8.14 -12.73
N ASN A 96 -3.24 9.44 -12.89
CA ASN A 96 -3.34 10.12 -14.18
C ASN A 96 -2.43 9.57 -15.28
N ASP A 97 -1.22 9.15 -14.90
CA ASP A 97 -0.16 8.77 -15.85
C ASP A 97 0.17 7.26 -15.84
N GLY A 98 -0.45 6.46 -14.98
CA GLY A 98 -0.16 5.01 -14.92
C GLY A 98 -0.34 4.39 -13.54
N ASP A 99 0.23 3.21 -13.40
CA ASP A 99 0.15 2.44 -12.17
C ASP A 99 0.90 3.11 -11.03
N HIS A 100 0.28 3.13 -9.87
CA HIS A 100 0.81 3.80 -8.70
C HIS A 100 0.52 3.05 -7.41
N TYR A 101 1.44 3.15 -6.45
CA TYR A 101 1.23 2.68 -5.09
C TYR A 101 1.11 3.83 -4.12
N SER A 102 0.14 3.75 -3.23
CA SER A 102 -0.03 4.67 -2.11
C SER A 102 -0.46 3.92 -0.86
N VAL A 103 -0.40 4.59 0.29
CA VAL A 103 -0.85 4.04 1.57
C VAL A 103 -2.15 4.71 1.98
N VAL A 104 -3.25 3.96 2.06
CA VAL A 104 -4.48 4.45 2.68
C VAL A 104 -4.23 4.62 4.17
N SER A 105 -4.31 5.85 4.64
CA SER A 105 -4.06 6.24 6.04
C SER A 105 -5.34 6.46 6.83
N ASP A 106 -6.40 6.90 6.17
CA ASP A 106 -7.73 7.08 6.76
C ASP A 106 -8.84 7.02 5.70
N ILE A 107 -10.08 6.86 6.16
CA ILE A 107 -11.28 6.87 5.33
C ILE A 107 -12.37 7.61 6.10
N ASN A 108 -13.04 8.52 5.43
CA ASN A 108 -14.25 9.17 5.94
C ASN A 108 -15.43 9.01 4.96
N LEU A 109 -16.57 9.64 5.27
CA LEU A 109 -17.77 9.53 4.45
C LEU A 109 -17.60 10.07 3.03
N LYS A 110 -16.69 11.03 2.83
CA LYS A 110 -16.49 11.74 1.56
C LYS A 110 -15.27 11.28 0.80
N ASN A 111 -14.18 10.93 1.50
CA ASN A 111 -12.86 10.75 0.89
C ASN A 111 -12.13 9.50 1.41
N ILE A 112 -11.29 8.96 0.55
CA ILE A 112 -10.16 8.09 0.89
C ILE A 112 -8.95 8.99 1.07
N ILE A 113 -8.22 8.83 2.15
CA ILE A 113 -7.05 9.65 2.48
C ILE A 113 -5.80 8.82 2.33
N LEU A 114 -4.95 9.26 1.43
CA LEU A 114 -3.70 8.59 1.08
C LEU A 114 -2.50 9.34 1.66
N ALA A 115 -1.55 8.60 2.24
CA ALA A 115 -0.17 9.01 2.31
C ALA A 115 0.47 8.59 0.99
N ASP A 116 0.58 9.54 0.07
CA ASP A 116 0.99 9.31 -1.31
C ASP A 116 2.44 9.74 -1.50
N PRO A 117 3.36 8.82 -1.89
CA PRO A 117 4.76 9.15 -2.05
C PRO A 117 5.05 10.07 -3.25
N ALA A 118 4.12 10.24 -4.18
CA ALA A 118 4.27 11.16 -5.30
C ALA A 118 3.81 12.60 -4.98
N CYS A 119 3.16 12.81 -3.82
CA CYS A 119 2.66 14.12 -3.42
C CYS A 119 3.60 14.82 -2.45
N ASN A 120 3.82 16.12 -2.65
CA ASN A 120 4.55 16.96 -1.69
C ASN A 120 3.77 17.17 -0.39
N GLN A 121 2.46 17.03 -0.42
CA GLN A 121 1.61 17.12 0.76
C GLN A 121 1.53 15.77 1.47
N PRO A 122 1.52 15.73 2.81
CA PRO A 122 1.48 14.48 3.57
C PRO A 122 0.16 13.70 3.42
N LYS A 123 -0.86 14.33 2.86
CA LYS A 123 -2.19 13.72 2.62
C LYS A 123 -2.70 14.11 1.24
N ARG A 124 -3.11 13.10 0.48
CA ARG A 124 -3.87 13.25 -0.76
C ARG A 124 -5.28 12.71 -0.55
N GLU A 125 -6.29 13.49 -0.89
CA GLU A 125 -7.69 13.10 -0.75
C GLU A 125 -8.29 12.74 -2.10
N ILE A 126 -8.89 11.55 -2.20
CA ILE A 126 -9.64 11.12 -3.37
C ILE A 126 -11.08 10.87 -2.95
N LYS A 127 -12.03 11.38 -3.74
CA LYS A 127 -13.46 11.16 -3.47
C LYS A 127 -13.78 9.67 -3.35
N ARG A 128 -14.42 9.28 -2.25
CA ARG A 128 -14.78 7.88 -1.97
C ARG A 128 -15.57 7.22 -3.11
N LYS A 129 -16.45 7.96 -3.79
CA LYS A 129 -17.22 7.46 -4.95
C LYS A 129 -16.39 7.31 -6.23
N ILE A 130 -15.23 7.96 -6.31
CA ILE A 130 -14.33 7.91 -7.47
C ILE A 130 -13.31 6.80 -7.32
N PHE A 131 -12.75 6.63 -6.11
CA PHE A 131 -11.64 5.71 -5.88
C PHE A 131 -11.89 4.29 -6.43
N PRO A 132 -13.05 3.63 -6.25
CA PRO A 132 -13.29 2.30 -6.84
C PRO A 132 -13.18 2.23 -8.37
N LYS A 133 -13.38 3.36 -9.06
CA LYS A 133 -13.31 3.44 -10.53
C LYS A 133 -11.89 3.49 -11.07
N ILE A 134 -10.93 3.88 -10.23
CA ILE A 134 -9.50 4.00 -10.54
C ILE A 134 -8.65 3.02 -9.72
N TRP A 135 -9.27 2.17 -8.91
CA TRP A 135 -8.58 1.21 -8.08
C TRP A 135 -8.32 -0.09 -8.85
N PHE A 136 -7.44 0.03 -9.79
CA PHE A 136 -6.86 -1.07 -10.57
C PHE A 136 -5.44 -0.70 -10.99
N ASP A 137 -4.64 -1.68 -11.30
CA ASP A 137 -3.30 -1.52 -11.87
C ASP A 137 -2.99 -2.65 -12.87
N PHE A 138 -1.91 -2.49 -13.61
CA PHE A 138 -1.46 -3.48 -14.57
C PHE A 138 -0.31 -4.29 -13.98
N VAL A 139 -0.41 -5.61 -14.07
CA VAL A 139 0.58 -6.54 -13.49
C VAL A 139 1.03 -7.57 -14.51
N GLY A 140 2.16 -8.20 -14.19
CA GLY A 140 2.74 -9.25 -15.00
C GLY A 140 3.65 -8.75 -16.12
N ASN A 141 4.28 -9.70 -16.79
CA ASN A 141 5.22 -9.40 -17.86
C ASN A 141 4.55 -8.54 -18.95
N LYS A 142 5.07 -7.36 -19.22
CA LYS A 142 4.55 -6.37 -20.18
C LYS A 142 3.13 -5.83 -19.83
N ASN A 143 2.77 -5.76 -18.55
CA ASN A 143 1.48 -5.20 -18.10
C ASN A 143 0.25 -5.83 -18.80
N GLN A 144 0.28 -7.13 -19.01
CA GLN A 144 -0.76 -7.83 -19.79
C GLN A 144 -2.02 -8.17 -18.99
N LYS A 145 -1.99 -7.99 -17.68
CA LYS A 145 -3.09 -8.38 -16.79
C LYS A 145 -3.53 -7.21 -15.93
N VAL A 146 -4.83 -6.96 -15.88
CA VAL A 146 -5.40 -5.97 -14.96
C VAL A 146 -5.66 -6.62 -13.61
N SER A 147 -5.17 -6.01 -12.55
CA SER A 147 -5.48 -6.35 -11.16
C SER A 147 -6.46 -5.32 -10.61
N TRP A 148 -7.64 -5.76 -10.23
CA TRP A 148 -8.68 -4.90 -9.67
C TRP A 148 -8.66 -4.93 -8.16
N GLY A 149 -8.72 -3.74 -7.53
CA GLY A 149 -8.89 -3.62 -6.09
C GLY A 149 -7.81 -4.34 -5.30
N TRP A 150 -6.54 -4.28 -5.75
CA TRP A 150 -5.47 -4.90 -5.00
C TRP A 150 -5.13 -4.09 -3.75
N LEU A 151 -5.07 -4.81 -2.63
CA LEU A 151 -4.59 -4.27 -1.37
C LEU A 151 -3.57 -5.19 -0.71
N MET A 152 -2.70 -4.57 0.09
CA MET A 152 -1.70 -5.24 0.88
C MET A 152 -1.65 -4.63 2.28
N VAL A 153 -1.73 -5.48 3.30
CA VAL A 153 -1.60 -5.11 4.71
C VAL A 153 -0.37 -5.77 5.30
N ILE A 154 0.46 -4.98 5.96
CA ILE A 154 1.66 -5.43 6.66
C ILE A 154 1.34 -5.61 8.14
N TYR A 155 1.87 -6.66 8.76
CA TYR A 155 1.80 -6.89 10.21
C TYR A 155 2.99 -7.71 10.69
N PHE A 156 3.23 -7.73 12.02
CA PHE A 156 4.38 -8.40 12.64
C PHE A 156 3.98 -9.38 13.74
N GLU A 157 2.69 -9.61 13.93
CA GLU A 157 2.15 -10.57 14.88
C GLU A 157 1.98 -11.94 14.23
N LYS A 158 2.77 -12.92 14.69
CA LYS A 158 2.71 -14.30 14.17
C LYS A 158 1.34 -14.93 14.40
N GLY A 159 0.79 -15.55 13.37
CA GLY A 159 -0.50 -16.25 13.45
C GLY A 159 -1.74 -15.36 13.41
N LYS A 160 -1.58 -14.03 13.28
CA LYS A 160 -2.71 -13.10 13.13
C LYS A 160 -3.58 -13.48 11.94
N LYS A 161 -4.89 -13.48 12.14
CA LYS A 161 -5.90 -13.73 11.10
C LYS A 161 -6.90 -12.58 11.08
N PHE A 162 -7.37 -12.25 9.89
CA PHE A 162 -8.37 -11.22 9.65
C PHE A 162 -9.73 -11.87 9.29
N LYS A 163 -10.83 -11.18 9.56
CA LYS A 163 -12.18 -11.65 9.23
C LYS A 163 -12.50 -11.58 7.72
N ILE A 164 -11.60 -10.99 6.93
CA ILE A 164 -11.70 -10.87 5.48
C ILE A 164 -10.95 -12.03 4.83
N LYS A 165 -11.54 -12.61 3.77
CA LYS A 165 -10.88 -13.64 2.97
C LYS A 165 -9.80 -13.02 2.08
N GLY A 166 -8.62 -13.60 2.09
CA GLY A 166 -7.47 -13.19 1.29
C GLY A 166 -6.29 -14.13 1.46
N LYS A 167 -5.15 -13.77 0.89
CA LYS A 167 -3.92 -14.57 0.93
C LYS A 167 -3.00 -14.07 2.04
N TYR A 168 -2.41 -15.01 2.75
CA TYR A 168 -1.43 -14.77 3.81
C TYR A 168 -0.05 -15.25 3.34
N TYR A 169 0.98 -14.43 3.60
CA TYR A 169 2.34 -14.69 3.18
C TYR A 169 3.32 -14.52 4.34
#